data_e3d638ecd290beb662568b569464b67f
#
_entry.id   e3d638ecd290beb662568b569464b67f
#
_cell.length_a   1.000
_cell.length_b   1.000
_cell.length_c   1.000
_cell.angle_alpha   90.00
_cell.angle_beta   90.00
_cell.angle_gamma   90.00
#
_symmetry.space_group_name_H-M   'P 1'
#
loop_
_entity.id
_entity.type
_entity.pdbx_description
1 polymer ?
#
loop_
_entity_poly.entity_id
_entity_poly.type
_entity_poly.pdbx_seq_one_letter_code
_entity_poly.pdbx_strand_id
1 'polypeptide(L)'
;DLIHKTLVAKWKSHGHSSERINAFWNEYIPKHLLTRLHGYELLMAPYVITHLKIGLKLYETGYRFGSDVRARVYLTNSLEPAQDFSGRFEYVIPALAHEAQSVNNIKKDTRFTIVIGNPPYSGLSANMSNEAAKLIEPYKYIAGVHFNERKHWLHDDYVKFLRFSENCLILTGIGIIGLITNHAFYDNPTFRGLRWNLLQTFNKMYLLDLHGNAMKREKAPESGEDKNVFDIQQGVAISLF
;
A
#
# COMPACT_ATOMS: atom_id res chain seq x y z
N ASP A 1 14.16 -5.31 7.55
CA ASP A 1 14.70 -5.37 8.91
C ASP A 1 13.94 -6.31 9.80
N LEU A 2 12.64 -6.09 10.03
CA LEU A 2 11.84 -6.90 10.96
C LEU A 2 11.88 -8.40 10.60
N ILE A 3 11.61 -8.75 9.35
CA ILE A 3 11.66 -10.13 8.84
C ILE A 3 13.04 -10.75 9.11
N HIS A 4 14.13 -10.04 8.78
CA HIS A 4 15.49 -10.51 9.03
C HIS A 4 15.72 -10.76 10.51
N LYS A 5 15.43 -9.78 11.38
CA LYS A 5 15.59 -9.90 12.84
C LYS A 5 14.79 -11.07 13.40
N THR A 6 13.55 -11.25 12.97
CA THR A 6 12.68 -12.34 13.43
C THR A 6 13.22 -13.71 13.03
N LEU A 7 13.64 -13.86 11.77
CA LEU A 7 14.19 -15.14 11.28
C LEU A 7 15.53 -15.47 11.93
N VAL A 8 16.41 -14.49 12.06
CA VAL A 8 17.70 -14.67 12.74
C VAL A 8 17.50 -15.08 14.21
N ALA A 9 16.58 -14.42 14.93
CA ALA A 9 16.25 -14.80 16.31
C ALA A 9 15.71 -16.22 16.38
N LYS A 10 14.83 -16.61 15.47
CA LYS A 10 14.29 -17.97 15.36
C LYS A 10 15.40 -19.00 15.09
N TRP A 11 16.27 -18.76 14.13
CA TRP A 11 17.37 -19.70 13.80
C TRP A 11 18.39 -19.81 14.93
N LYS A 12 18.69 -18.70 15.62
CA LYS A 12 19.54 -18.71 16.82
C LYS A 12 18.93 -19.56 17.94
N SER A 13 17.63 -19.46 18.19
CA SER A 13 16.95 -20.26 19.22
C SER A 13 16.96 -21.77 18.92
N HIS A 14 17.15 -22.15 17.65
CA HIS A 14 17.35 -23.55 17.25
C HIS A 14 18.81 -23.99 17.25
N GLY A 15 19.73 -23.18 17.78
CA GLY A 15 21.14 -23.54 17.96
C GLY A 15 22.01 -23.48 16.70
N HIS A 16 21.56 -22.79 15.64
CA HIS A 16 22.33 -22.65 14.40
C HIS A 16 23.51 -21.67 14.59
N SER A 17 24.66 -22.00 13.99
CA SER A 17 25.83 -21.11 13.95
C SER A 17 25.56 -19.86 13.07
N SER A 18 26.33 -18.80 13.29
CA SER A 18 26.21 -17.55 12.51
C SER A 18 26.44 -17.78 11.03
N GLU A 19 27.35 -18.64 10.63
CA GLU A 19 27.59 -19.00 9.23
C GLU A 19 26.36 -19.66 8.59
N ARG A 20 25.74 -20.61 9.29
CA ARG A 20 24.57 -21.32 8.84
C ARG A 20 23.36 -20.42 8.76
N ILE A 21 23.20 -19.49 9.70
CA ILE A 21 22.16 -18.45 9.68
C ILE A 21 22.31 -17.56 8.45
N ASN A 22 23.54 -17.15 8.15
CA ASN A 22 23.82 -16.33 6.95
C ASN A 22 23.53 -17.11 5.66
N ALA A 23 23.85 -18.39 5.59
CA ALA A 23 23.48 -19.24 4.45
C ALA A 23 21.95 -19.35 4.29
N PHE A 24 21.23 -19.60 5.38
CA PHE A 24 19.75 -19.64 5.36
C PHE A 24 19.13 -18.32 4.90
N TRP A 25 19.68 -17.19 5.36
CA TRP A 25 19.20 -15.87 4.93
C TRP A 25 19.42 -15.65 3.44
N ASN A 26 20.58 -16.01 2.92
CA ASN A 26 20.91 -15.90 1.49
C ASN A 26 20.03 -16.81 0.61
N GLU A 27 19.63 -17.96 1.13
CA GLU A 27 18.67 -18.84 0.44
C GLU A 27 17.23 -18.31 0.52
N TYR A 28 16.83 -17.76 1.67
CA TYR A 28 15.48 -17.26 1.91
C TYR A 28 15.11 -16.06 1.03
N ILE A 29 16.06 -15.15 0.78
CA ILE A 29 15.80 -13.92 0.03
C ILE A 29 15.25 -14.19 -1.36
N PRO A 30 15.94 -14.90 -2.26
CA PRO A 30 15.42 -15.11 -3.62
C PRO A 30 14.22 -16.04 -3.65
N LYS A 31 14.14 -17.03 -2.75
CA LYS A 31 13.05 -18.02 -2.77
C LYS A 31 11.76 -17.53 -2.14
N HIS A 32 11.84 -16.69 -1.12
CA HIS A 32 10.69 -16.35 -0.29
C HIS A 32 10.46 -14.85 -0.14
N LEU A 33 11.50 -14.05 0.07
CA LEU A 33 11.31 -12.63 0.34
C LEU A 33 10.97 -11.87 -0.94
N LEU A 34 11.84 -11.92 -1.94
CA LEU A 34 11.66 -11.16 -3.18
C LEU A 34 10.47 -11.64 -4.02
N THR A 35 10.08 -12.90 -3.89
CA THR A 35 8.92 -13.46 -4.59
C THR A 35 7.58 -13.04 -4.00
N ARG A 36 7.55 -12.56 -2.76
CA ARG A 36 6.33 -12.21 -2.02
C ARG A 36 6.14 -10.71 -1.83
N LEU A 37 7.22 -9.91 -1.98
CA LEU A 37 7.16 -8.46 -1.84
C LEU A 37 6.89 -7.82 -3.20
N HIS A 38 5.77 -7.10 -3.29
CA HIS A 38 5.41 -6.36 -4.49
C HIS A 38 5.24 -4.89 -4.12
N GLY A 39 5.71 -4.01 -4.98
CA GLY A 39 5.54 -2.57 -4.85
C GLY A 39 5.12 -1.95 -6.17
N TYR A 40 4.26 -0.94 -6.10
CA TYR A 40 3.87 -0.13 -7.24
C TYR A 40 4.31 1.31 -7.00
N GLU A 41 4.93 1.89 -7.99
CA GLU A 41 5.39 3.27 -7.96
C GLU A 41 5.04 3.95 -9.28
N LEU A 42 4.48 5.14 -9.19
CA LEU A 42 4.05 5.90 -10.36
C LEU A 42 5.19 6.68 -11.00
N LEU A 43 6.12 7.18 -10.19
CA LEU A 43 7.16 8.09 -10.63
C LEU A 43 8.50 7.37 -10.81
N MET A 44 9.19 7.67 -11.92
CA MET A 44 10.47 7.03 -12.27
C MET A 44 11.55 7.23 -11.20
N ALA A 45 11.71 8.43 -10.67
CA ALA A 45 12.77 8.70 -9.69
C ALA A 45 12.58 7.93 -8.37
N PRO A 46 11.41 7.94 -7.70
CA PRO A 46 11.15 7.07 -6.55
C PRO A 46 11.24 5.58 -6.88
N TYR A 47 10.84 5.14 -8.07
CA TYR A 47 10.99 3.75 -8.52
C TYR A 47 12.46 3.31 -8.48
N VAL A 48 13.37 4.09 -9.08
CA VAL A 48 14.81 3.79 -9.08
C VAL A 48 15.37 3.81 -7.66
N ILE A 49 15.01 4.84 -6.87
CA ILE A 49 15.45 4.96 -5.48
C ILE A 49 14.97 3.78 -4.64
N THR A 50 13.76 3.28 -4.88
CA THR A 50 13.22 2.12 -4.16
C THR A 50 14.03 0.86 -4.44
N HIS A 51 14.38 0.59 -5.70
CA HIS A 51 15.25 -0.53 -6.04
C HIS A 51 16.62 -0.43 -5.36
N LEU A 52 17.24 0.76 -5.39
CA LEU A 52 18.52 1.02 -4.71
C LEU A 52 18.42 0.80 -3.20
N LYS A 53 17.39 1.35 -2.55
CA LYS A 53 17.20 1.20 -1.09
C LYS A 53 16.96 -0.25 -0.67
N ILE A 54 16.17 -1.01 -1.44
CA ILE A 54 15.96 -2.43 -1.19
C ILE A 54 17.29 -3.18 -1.35
N GLY A 55 18.04 -2.94 -2.42
CA GLY A 55 19.33 -3.55 -2.67
C GLY A 55 20.34 -3.27 -1.54
N LEU A 56 20.48 -2.00 -1.14
CA LEU A 56 21.35 -1.62 -0.02
C LEU A 56 20.93 -2.29 1.28
N LYS A 57 19.61 -2.34 1.55
CA LYS A 57 19.10 -2.99 2.77
C LYS A 57 19.34 -4.48 2.80
N LEU A 58 19.22 -5.16 1.69
CA LEU A 58 19.57 -6.56 1.57
C LEU A 58 21.07 -6.78 1.78
N TYR A 59 21.91 -5.95 1.17
CA TYR A 59 23.37 -5.99 1.36
C TYR A 59 23.78 -5.80 2.82
N GLU A 60 23.22 -4.81 3.51
CA GLU A 60 23.45 -4.56 4.94
C GLU A 60 23.09 -5.76 5.83
N THR A 61 22.10 -6.56 5.43
CA THR A 61 21.69 -7.78 6.15
C THR A 61 22.54 -9.01 5.79
N GLY A 62 23.58 -8.84 4.98
CA GLY A 62 24.52 -9.91 4.61
C GLY A 62 24.11 -10.72 3.38
N TYR A 63 23.13 -10.24 2.59
CA TYR A 63 22.79 -10.88 1.33
C TYR A 63 23.88 -10.68 0.27
N ARG A 64 24.22 -11.74 -0.43
CA ARG A 64 25.14 -11.73 -1.58
C ARG A 64 24.32 -11.94 -2.85
N PHE A 65 24.32 -10.93 -3.72
CA PHE A 65 23.61 -10.97 -4.97
C PHE A 65 24.23 -12.01 -5.92
N GLY A 66 23.63 -13.17 -6.00
CA GLY A 66 24.07 -14.30 -6.83
C GLY A 66 22.94 -14.94 -7.64
N SER A 67 21.78 -14.28 -7.70
CA SER A 67 20.64 -14.74 -8.49
C SER A 67 20.09 -13.60 -9.36
N ASP A 68 19.41 -13.95 -10.44
CA ASP A 68 18.75 -13.00 -11.35
C ASP A 68 17.40 -12.49 -10.80
N VAL A 69 17.03 -12.87 -9.58
CA VAL A 69 15.76 -12.46 -8.96
C VAL A 69 15.84 -11.01 -8.53
N ARG A 70 15.05 -10.15 -9.16
CA ARG A 70 14.94 -8.72 -8.81
C ARG A 70 13.88 -8.47 -7.75
N ALA A 71 13.96 -7.32 -7.07
CA ALA A 71 12.86 -6.80 -6.28
C ALA A 71 11.66 -6.53 -7.22
N ARG A 72 10.47 -6.98 -6.81
CA ARG A 72 9.23 -6.86 -7.59
C ARG A 72 8.57 -5.50 -7.36
N VAL A 73 9.32 -4.43 -7.60
CA VAL A 73 8.78 -3.08 -7.68
C VAL A 73 8.53 -2.76 -9.14
N TYR A 74 7.36 -2.25 -9.43
CA TYR A 74 6.88 -1.99 -10.78
C TYR A 74 6.53 -0.53 -10.97
N LEU A 75 6.90 0.02 -12.13
CA LEU A 75 6.53 1.38 -12.51
C LEU A 75 5.10 1.37 -13.08
N THR A 76 4.13 1.73 -12.25
CA THR A 76 2.72 1.68 -12.62
C THR A 76 1.84 2.51 -11.69
N ASN A 77 0.68 2.96 -12.19
CA ASN A 77 -0.38 3.49 -11.36
C ASN A 77 -1.15 2.32 -10.69
N SER A 78 -1.14 2.27 -9.36
CA SER A 78 -1.85 1.22 -8.60
C SER A 78 -3.36 1.24 -8.84
N LEU A 79 -3.95 2.42 -9.06
CA LEU A 79 -5.39 2.63 -9.19
C LEU A 79 -5.93 2.34 -10.60
N GLU A 80 -5.04 2.14 -11.57
CA GLU A 80 -5.43 1.75 -12.92
C GLU A 80 -5.42 0.22 -13.06
N PRO A 81 -6.41 -0.36 -13.77
CA PRO A 81 -6.42 -1.78 -14.06
C PRO A 81 -5.24 -2.17 -14.95
N ALA A 82 -5.03 -3.46 -15.12
CA ALA A 82 -4.11 -3.98 -16.12
C ALA A 82 -4.54 -3.48 -17.51
N GLN A 83 -3.64 -2.81 -18.22
CA GLN A 83 -3.91 -2.28 -19.56
C GLN A 83 -3.30 -3.20 -20.61
N ASP A 84 -4.01 -3.39 -21.71
CA ASP A 84 -3.45 -4.11 -22.85
C ASP A 84 -2.61 -3.14 -23.71
N PHE A 85 -1.30 -3.26 -23.59
CA PHE A 85 -0.34 -2.49 -24.39
C PHE A 85 0.11 -3.23 -25.65
N SER A 86 -0.58 -4.29 -26.05
CA SER A 86 -0.23 -5.05 -27.25
C SER A 86 -0.15 -4.13 -28.48
N GLY A 87 1.05 -3.97 -28.99
CA GLY A 87 1.35 -3.40 -30.30
C GLY A 87 1.79 -1.94 -30.38
N ARG A 88 1.71 -1.10 -29.33
CA ARG A 88 2.07 0.33 -29.47
C ARG A 88 3.49 0.71 -29.04
N PHE A 89 4.10 0.00 -28.11
CA PHE A 89 5.39 0.38 -27.53
C PHE A 89 6.50 -0.67 -27.66
N GLU A 90 6.19 -1.89 -28.08
CA GLU A 90 7.19 -2.98 -28.22
C GLU A 90 8.37 -2.61 -29.10
N TYR A 91 8.12 -1.81 -30.16
CA TYR A 91 9.16 -1.41 -31.12
C TYR A 91 9.96 -0.17 -30.69
N VAL A 92 9.42 0.65 -29.79
CA VAL A 92 10.03 1.95 -29.46
C VAL A 92 10.89 1.84 -28.20
N ILE A 93 10.42 1.15 -27.14
CA ILE A 93 11.18 0.96 -25.90
C ILE A 93 10.85 -0.43 -25.33
N PRO A 94 11.57 -1.49 -25.77
CA PRO A 94 11.29 -2.87 -25.35
C PRO A 94 11.31 -3.09 -23.84
N ALA A 95 12.17 -2.37 -23.10
CA ALA A 95 12.25 -2.48 -21.64
C ALA A 95 10.97 -2.00 -20.93
N LEU A 96 10.34 -0.93 -21.40
CA LEU A 96 9.07 -0.44 -20.85
C LEU A 96 7.90 -1.36 -21.22
N ALA A 97 7.90 -1.93 -22.41
CA ALA A 97 6.89 -2.89 -22.82
C ALA A 97 6.96 -4.17 -21.96
N HIS A 98 8.16 -4.68 -21.71
CA HIS A 98 8.36 -5.83 -20.83
C HIS A 98 7.93 -5.55 -19.38
N GLU A 99 8.25 -4.35 -18.86
CA GLU A 99 7.81 -3.93 -17.53
C GLU A 99 6.27 -3.85 -17.46
N ALA A 100 5.62 -3.24 -18.45
CA ALA A 100 4.17 -3.13 -18.54
C ALA A 100 3.48 -4.51 -18.60
N GLN A 101 4.03 -5.45 -19.34
CA GLN A 101 3.50 -6.82 -19.40
C GLN A 101 3.65 -7.55 -18.07
N SER A 102 4.80 -7.40 -17.39
CA SER A 102 5.04 -7.95 -16.06
C SER A 102 4.03 -7.39 -15.04
N VAL A 103 3.76 -6.08 -15.07
CA VAL A 103 2.75 -5.41 -14.26
C VAL A 103 1.36 -6.00 -14.49
N ASN A 104 0.98 -6.19 -15.75
CA ASN A 104 -0.33 -6.71 -16.12
C ASN A 104 -0.56 -8.12 -15.56
N ASN A 105 0.43 -9.00 -15.67
CA ASN A 105 0.36 -10.33 -15.11
C ASN A 105 0.18 -10.30 -13.58
N ILE A 106 0.96 -9.43 -12.90
CA ILE A 106 0.84 -9.29 -11.43
C ILE A 106 -0.54 -8.76 -11.04
N LYS A 107 -1.06 -7.74 -11.72
CA LYS A 107 -2.38 -7.17 -11.41
C LYS A 107 -3.53 -8.16 -11.65
N LYS A 108 -3.41 -9.04 -12.63
CA LYS A 108 -4.44 -10.05 -12.96
C LYS A 108 -4.36 -11.28 -12.08
N ASP A 109 -3.16 -11.81 -11.88
CA ASP A 109 -2.97 -13.18 -11.42
C ASP A 109 -2.49 -13.26 -9.97
N THR A 110 -1.87 -12.21 -9.43
CA THR A 110 -1.33 -12.26 -8.07
C THR A 110 -2.41 -11.95 -7.03
N ARG A 111 -2.48 -12.81 -6.01
CA ARG A 111 -3.34 -12.62 -4.84
C ARG A 111 -2.50 -12.09 -3.68
N PHE A 112 -2.94 -10.98 -3.10
CA PHE A 112 -2.26 -10.34 -1.97
C PHE A 112 -3.02 -10.64 -0.68
N THR A 113 -2.31 -11.05 0.35
CA THR A 113 -2.85 -11.27 1.70
C THR A 113 -2.49 -10.15 2.67
N ILE A 114 -1.52 -9.32 2.33
CA ILE A 114 -1.10 -8.18 3.14
C ILE A 114 -0.93 -6.98 2.21
N VAL A 115 -1.59 -5.89 2.53
CA VAL A 115 -1.43 -4.60 1.85
C VAL A 115 -1.03 -3.56 2.90
N ILE A 116 0.09 -2.88 2.67
CA ILE A 116 0.55 -1.79 3.53
C ILE A 116 0.88 -0.56 2.69
N GLY A 117 0.58 0.63 3.20
CA GLY A 117 0.87 1.85 2.47
C GLY A 117 0.64 3.12 3.25
N ASN A 118 1.16 4.19 2.68
CA ASN A 118 0.89 5.57 3.06
C ASN A 118 0.50 6.34 1.80
N PRO A 119 -0.76 6.19 1.34
CA PRO A 119 -1.22 6.85 0.11
C PRO A 119 -1.28 8.37 0.28
N PRO A 120 -1.25 9.14 -0.82
CA PRO A 120 -1.42 10.58 -0.76
C PRO A 120 -2.83 10.95 -0.28
N TYR A 121 -2.95 11.99 0.55
CA TYR A 121 -4.22 12.54 1.06
C TYR A 121 -4.17 14.06 1.09
N SER A 122 -4.41 14.67 -0.06
CA SER A 122 -4.36 16.12 -0.25
C SER A 122 -5.73 16.79 -0.35
N GLY A 123 -6.81 16.03 -0.27
CA GLY A 123 -8.19 16.51 -0.49
C GLY A 123 -8.55 16.68 -1.98
N LEU A 124 -7.57 16.62 -2.86
CA LEU A 124 -7.73 16.68 -4.31
C LEU A 124 -7.13 15.42 -4.92
N SER A 125 -7.84 14.83 -5.86
CA SER A 125 -7.34 13.64 -6.55
C SER A 125 -6.47 14.01 -7.74
N ALA A 126 -5.30 13.36 -7.85
CA ALA A 126 -4.50 13.33 -9.07
C ALA A 126 -4.95 12.21 -10.03
N ASN A 127 -5.73 11.24 -9.55
CA ASN A 127 -6.20 10.08 -10.32
C ASN A 127 -7.63 10.33 -10.81
N MET A 128 -7.76 10.93 -12.01
CA MET A 128 -9.02 11.36 -12.60
C MET A 128 -9.57 10.40 -13.67
N SER A 129 -8.96 9.22 -13.86
CA SER A 129 -9.45 8.24 -14.82
C SER A 129 -10.83 7.69 -14.40
N ASN A 130 -11.64 7.28 -15.40
CA ASN A 130 -12.93 6.67 -15.14
C ASN A 130 -12.82 5.42 -14.28
N GLU A 131 -11.76 4.66 -14.45
CA GLU A 131 -11.45 3.44 -13.68
C GLU A 131 -11.19 3.76 -12.21
N ALA A 132 -10.36 4.77 -11.95
CA ALA A 132 -10.11 5.24 -10.59
C ALA A 132 -11.37 5.83 -9.93
N ALA A 133 -12.24 6.50 -10.71
CA ALA A 133 -13.51 7.00 -10.20
C ALA A 133 -14.50 5.88 -9.84
N LYS A 134 -14.50 4.77 -10.57
CA LYS A 134 -15.34 3.59 -10.27
C LYS A 134 -14.97 2.91 -8.95
N LEU A 135 -13.72 3.04 -8.49
CA LEU A 135 -13.30 2.44 -7.23
C LEU A 135 -14.16 2.88 -6.05
N ILE A 136 -14.55 4.15 -6.00
CA ILE A 136 -15.32 4.69 -4.86
C ILE A 136 -16.84 4.50 -4.99
N GLU A 137 -17.33 3.95 -6.09
CA GLU A 137 -18.77 3.79 -6.32
C GLU A 137 -19.46 2.98 -5.21
N PRO A 138 -18.92 1.84 -4.71
CA PRO A 138 -19.53 1.12 -3.59
C PRO A 138 -19.68 1.95 -2.32
N TYR A 139 -18.84 2.95 -2.11
CA TYR A 139 -18.87 3.83 -0.94
C TYR A 139 -19.98 4.89 -0.98
N LYS A 140 -20.73 4.96 -2.07
CA LYS A 140 -21.92 5.83 -2.22
C LYS A 140 -23.22 5.15 -1.81
N TYR A 141 -23.15 3.90 -1.33
CA TYR A 141 -24.30 3.11 -0.93
C TYR A 141 -24.24 2.71 0.54
N ILE A 142 -25.42 2.64 1.17
CA ILE A 142 -25.63 2.06 2.50
C ILE A 142 -26.82 1.08 2.39
N ALA A 143 -26.61 -0.17 2.74
CA ALA A 143 -27.64 -1.22 2.63
C ALA A 143 -28.34 -1.25 1.24
N GLY A 144 -27.57 -1.06 0.17
CA GLY A 144 -28.10 -1.04 -1.20
C GLY A 144 -28.75 0.27 -1.64
N VAL A 145 -28.88 1.27 -0.76
CA VAL A 145 -29.49 2.56 -1.06
C VAL A 145 -28.41 3.60 -1.35
N HIS A 146 -28.49 4.22 -2.52
CA HIS A 146 -27.60 5.33 -2.89
C HIS A 146 -27.99 6.60 -2.11
N PHE A 147 -27.05 7.23 -1.41
CA PHE A 147 -27.31 8.38 -0.53
C PHE A 147 -26.95 9.75 -1.15
N ASN A 148 -26.70 9.82 -2.45
CA ASN A 148 -26.49 11.05 -3.21
C ASN A 148 -25.42 12.00 -2.60
N GLU A 149 -24.28 11.46 -2.14
CA GLU A 149 -23.19 12.31 -1.64
C GLU A 149 -22.64 13.20 -2.78
N ARG A 150 -22.64 14.51 -2.54
CA ARG A 150 -22.20 15.51 -3.52
C ARG A 150 -20.80 16.05 -3.21
N LYS A 151 -20.26 15.79 -2.03
CA LYS A 151 -18.96 16.31 -1.64
C LYS A 151 -17.85 15.53 -2.32
N HIS A 152 -16.94 16.26 -2.93
CA HIS A 152 -15.81 15.69 -3.68
C HIS A 152 -14.77 14.98 -2.81
N TRP A 153 -14.79 15.12 -1.49
CA TRP A 153 -13.85 14.49 -0.56
C TRP A 153 -13.82 12.96 -0.63
N LEU A 154 -14.93 12.34 -1.06
CA LEU A 154 -14.98 10.91 -1.32
C LEU A 154 -14.04 10.49 -2.48
N HIS A 155 -13.69 11.45 -3.36
CA HIS A 155 -12.78 11.24 -4.48
C HIS A 155 -11.30 11.43 -4.12
N ASP A 156 -10.96 11.77 -2.86
CA ASP A 156 -9.56 11.87 -2.43
C ASP A 156 -8.82 10.56 -2.71
N ASP A 157 -7.55 10.66 -3.10
CA ASP A 157 -6.77 9.51 -3.53
C ASP A 157 -6.65 8.43 -2.45
N TYR A 158 -6.49 8.80 -1.16
CA TYR A 158 -6.42 7.79 -0.09
C TYR A 158 -7.68 6.91 -0.03
N VAL A 159 -8.86 7.44 -0.37
CA VAL A 159 -10.12 6.68 -0.41
C VAL A 159 -10.09 5.63 -1.52
N LYS A 160 -9.55 6.01 -2.69
CA LYS A 160 -9.35 5.10 -3.82
C LYS A 160 -8.32 4.02 -3.49
N PHE A 161 -7.21 4.38 -2.82
CA PHE A 161 -6.21 3.43 -2.37
C PHE A 161 -6.76 2.47 -1.31
N LEU A 162 -7.60 2.95 -0.40
CA LEU A 162 -8.29 2.09 0.56
C LEU A 162 -9.17 1.07 -0.17
N ARG A 163 -9.97 1.52 -1.15
CA ARG A 163 -10.79 0.61 -1.97
C ARG A 163 -9.98 -0.36 -2.81
N PHE A 164 -8.89 0.10 -3.39
CA PHE A 164 -7.95 -0.77 -4.09
C PHE A 164 -7.42 -1.88 -3.17
N SER A 165 -7.00 -1.51 -1.96
CA SER A 165 -6.51 -2.46 -0.96
C SER A 165 -7.58 -3.47 -0.53
N GLU A 166 -8.80 -2.99 -0.31
CA GLU A 166 -9.98 -3.81 -0.01
C GLU A 166 -10.25 -4.82 -1.14
N ASN A 167 -10.22 -4.37 -2.39
CA ASN A 167 -10.40 -5.24 -3.56
C ASN A 167 -9.35 -6.35 -3.64
N CYS A 168 -8.08 -6.06 -3.32
CA CYS A 168 -7.02 -7.06 -3.25
C CYS A 168 -7.37 -8.19 -2.26
N LEU A 169 -7.94 -7.85 -1.10
CA LEU A 169 -8.30 -8.82 -0.08
C LEU A 169 -9.62 -9.54 -0.37
N ILE A 170 -10.60 -8.87 -0.95
CA ILE A 170 -11.86 -9.52 -1.39
C ILE A 170 -11.55 -10.63 -2.38
N LEU A 171 -10.63 -10.41 -3.32
CA LEU A 171 -10.20 -11.43 -4.29
C LEU A 171 -9.46 -12.61 -3.64
N THR A 172 -8.83 -12.39 -2.50
CA THR A 172 -8.08 -13.41 -1.74
C THR A 172 -8.95 -14.12 -0.71
N GLY A 173 -9.95 -13.42 -0.16
CA GLY A 173 -10.86 -13.91 0.87
C GLY A 173 -10.31 -13.83 2.30
N ILE A 174 -9.02 -13.54 2.47
CA ILE A 174 -8.35 -13.38 3.78
C ILE A 174 -7.18 -12.42 3.66
N GLY A 175 -6.92 -11.64 4.69
CA GLY A 175 -5.71 -10.80 4.73
C GLY A 175 -5.78 -9.67 5.73
N ILE A 176 -4.79 -8.78 5.63
CA ILE A 176 -4.62 -7.61 6.50
C ILE A 176 -4.30 -6.40 5.65
N ILE A 177 -4.97 -5.29 5.91
CA ILE A 177 -4.61 -3.97 5.39
C ILE A 177 -4.05 -3.12 6.52
N GLY A 178 -2.89 -2.50 6.28
CA GLY A 178 -2.32 -1.49 7.17
C GLY A 178 -2.07 -0.20 6.41
N LEU A 179 -2.82 0.86 6.71
CA LEU A 179 -2.69 2.14 6.02
C LEU A 179 -2.49 3.29 7.01
N ILE A 180 -1.67 4.25 6.58
CA ILE A 180 -1.60 5.58 7.19
C ILE A 180 -2.37 6.52 6.28
N THR A 181 -3.41 7.19 6.79
CA THR A 181 -4.30 8.02 5.98
C THR A 181 -4.74 9.27 6.72
N ASN A 182 -5.44 10.17 6.02
CA ASN A 182 -6.22 11.21 6.66
C ASN A 182 -7.29 10.58 7.59
N HIS A 183 -7.39 11.06 8.81
CA HIS A 183 -8.33 10.55 9.82
C HIS A 183 -9.80 10.92 9.55
N ALA A 184 -10.08 11.83 8.62
CA ALA A 184 -11.42 12.38 8.39
C ALA A 184 -12.48 11.31 8.07
N PHE A 185 -12.11 10.12 7.59
CA PHE A 185 -13.10 9.10 7.29
C PHE A 185 -13.70 8.45 8.55
N TYR A 186 -13.14 8.67 9.74
CA TYR A 186 -13.63 8.10 10.99
C TYR A 186 -14.98 8.68 11.42
N ASP A 187 -15.13 9.98 11.34
CA ASP A 187 -16.26 10.71 11.91
C ASP A 187 -17.06 11.53 10.88
N ASN A 188 -16.43 11.99 9.81
CA ASN A 188 -17.08 12.87 8.84
C ASN A 188 -18.24 12.16 8.12
N PRO A 189 -19.45 12.76 8.09
CA PRO A 189 -20.64 12.19 7.45
C PRO A 189 -20.48 11.82 5.99
N THR A 190 -19.61 12.51 5.24
CA THR A 190 -19.31 12.20 3.84
C THR A 190 -18.87 10.76 3.63
N PHE A 191 -18.14 10.20 4.61
CA PHE A 191 -17.57 8.85 4.52
C PHE A 191 -18.45 7.76 5.16
N ARG A 192 -19.73 8.03 5.46
CA ARG A 192 -20.64 7.05 6.08
C ARG A 192 -20.79 5.76 5.27
N GLY A 193 -20.83 5.85 3.93
CA GLY A 193 -20.90 4.70 3.05
C GLY A 193 -19.58 3.92 2.99
N LEU A 194 -18.44 4.62 3.05
CA LEU A 194 -17.13 3.98 3.20
C LEU A 194 -17.08 3.18 4.50
N ARG A 195 -17.43 3.79 5.65
CA ARG A 195 -17.47 3.08 6.94
C ARG A 195 -18.41 1.88 6.92
N TRP A 196 -19.61 2.05 6.33
CA TRP A 196 -20.55 0.94 6.14
C TRP A 196 -19.91 -0.23 5.38
N ASN A 197 -19.25 0.08 4.27
CA ASN A 197 -18.61 -0.93 3.42
C ASN A 197 -17.49 -1.67 4.17
N LEU A 198 -16.63 -0.95 4.88
CA LEU A 198 -15.56 -1.55 5.69
C LEU A 198 -16.11 -2.48 6.78
N LEU A 199 -17.20 -2.09 7.45
CA LEU A 199 -17.87 -2.91 8.46
C LEU A 199 -18.50 -4.20 7.89
N GLN A 200 -18.86 -4.22 6.61
CA GLN A 200 -19.35 -5.42 5.94
C GLN A 200 -18.20 -6.32 5.45
N THR A 201 -17.04 -5.74 5.17
CA THR A 201 -15.90 -6.46 4.58
C THR A 201 -14.99 -7.09 5.65
N PHE A 202 -14.71 -6.36 6.73
CA PHE A 202 -13.70 -6.75 7.71
C PHE A 202 -14.30 -7.22 9.04
N ASN A 203 -13.75 -8.31 9.57
CA ASN A 203 -14.15 -8.86 10.86
C ASN A 203 -13.63 -8.05 12.06
N LYS A 204 -12.45 -7.42 11.91
CA LYS A 204 -11.80 -6.62 12.93
C LYS A 204 -11.20 -5.37 12.32
N MET A 205 -11.32 -4.27 13.02
CA MET A 205 -10.73 -3.00 12.63
C MET A 205 -10.08 -2.35 13.86
N TYR A 206 -8.84 -1.93 13.71
CA TYR A 206 -8.10 -1.18 14.72
C TYR A 206 -7.75 0.18 14.13
N LEU A 207 -8.16 1.24 14.81
CA LEU A 207 -7.97 2.60 14.36
C LEU A 207 -7.22 3.36 15.45
N LEU A 208 -6.05 3.88 15.10
CA LEU A 208 -5.26 4.74 15.96
C LEU A 208 -5.24 6.14 15.35
N ASP A 209 -5.98 7.06 15.98
CA ASP A 209 -5.95 8.47 15.62
C ASP A 209 -4.66 9.08 16.19
N LEU A 210 -3.84 9.66 15.32
CA LEU A 210 -2.62 10.35 15.68
C LEU A 210 -2.85 11.85 15.88
N HIS A 211 -4.10 12.30 15.70
CA HIS A 211 -4.50 13.70 15.84
C HIS A 211 -3.71 14.69 14.98
N GLY A 212 -3.37 15.86 15.51
CA GLY A 212 -2.56 16.87 14.85
C GLY A 212 -3.27 17.61 13.71
N ASN A 213 -4.61 17.74 13.78
CA ASN A 213 -5.39 18.44 12.76
C ASN A 213 -5.35 19.96 13.01
N ALA A 214 -4.44 20.64 12.32
CA ALA A 214 -4.30 22.10 12.43
C ALA A 214 -5.56 22.85 11.98
N MET A 215 -6.33 22.32 11.02
CA MET A 215 -7.59 22.95 10.58
C MET A 215 -8.69 22.88 11.65
N LYS A 216 -8.72 21.84 12.47
CA LYS A 216 -9.63 21.70 13.60
C LYS A 216 -9.09 22.41 14.86
N ARG A 217 -7.87 22.94 14.84
CA ARG A 217 -7.17 23.56 15.99
C ARG A 217 -7.17 22.63 17.20
N GLU A 218 -6.82 21.39 16.98
CA GLU A 218 -6.72 20.39 18.04
C GLU A 218 -5.66 20.82 19.06
N LYS A 219 -5.92 20.48 20.33
CA LYS A 219 -5.03 20.81 21.44
C LYS A 219 -4.54 19.52 22.09
N ALA A 220 -3.26 19.48 22.41
CA ALA A 220 -2.69 18.39 23.18
C ALA A 220 -3.28 18.38 24.61
N PRO A 221 -3.41 17.20 25.25
CA PRO A 221 -3.94 17.09 26.62
C PRO A 221 -3.22 17.96 27.66
N GLU A 222 -1.95 18.24 27.45
CA GLU A 222 -1.09 19.02 28.36
C GLU A 222 -1.01 20.51 28.03
N SER A 223 -2.08 21.09 27.44
CA SER A 223 -2.20 22.55 27.13
C SER A 223 -1.21 23.11 26.14
N GLY A 224 -0.95 22.42 25.02
CA GLY A 224 -0.16 22.91 23.89
C GLY A 224 -0.89 22.75 22.55
N GLU A 225 -0.30 23.26 21.50
CA GLU A 225 -0.70 22.93 20.13
C GLU A 225 -0.42 21.45 19.87
N ASP A 226 -1.42 20.72 19.37
CA ASP A 226 -1.25 19.33 18.96
C ASP A 226 -0.58 19.30 17.58
N LYS A 227 0.73 19.01 17.56
CA LYS A 227 1.52 18.98 16.35
C LYS A 227 1.30 17.68 15.57
N ASN A 228 1.09 17.83 14.29
CA ASN A 228 1.00 16.67 13.39
C ASN A 228 2.30 15.86 13.38
N VAL A 229 2.20 14.54 13.24
CA VAL A 229 3.36 13.64 13.10
C VAL A 229 4.08 13.80 11.76
N PHE A 230 3.42 14.42 10.79
CA PHE A 230 3.97 14.83 9.50
C PHE A 230 3.85 16.35 9.36
N ASP A 231 4.59 16.93 8.43
CA ASP A 231 4.52 18.36 8.13
C ASP A 231 3.32 18.67 7.20
N ILE A 232 2.10 18.40 7.71
CA ILE A 232 0.81 18.60 7.03
C ILE A 232 -0.25 19.14 7.97
N GLN A 233 -1.34 19.66 7.41
CA GLN A 233 -2.43 20.26 8.18
C GLN A 233 -3.56 19.28 8.54
N GLN A 234 -3.71 18.18 7.81
CA GLN A 234 -4.74 17.17 8.04
C GLN A 234 -4.31 16.22 9.15
N GLY A 235 -5.23 15.89 10.05
CA GLY A 235 -5.00 14.87 11.05
C GLY A 235 -4.80 13.50 10.41
N VAL A 236 -3.97 12.69 11.03
CA VAL A 236 -3.50 11.42 10.51
C VAL A 236 -3.94 10.26 11.39
N ALA A 237 -4.19 9.14 10.77
CA ALA A 237 -4.55 7.92 11.46
C ALA A 237 -3.82 6.69 10.89
N ILE A 238 -3.55 5.72 11.77
CA ILE A 238 -3.13 4.38 11.39
C ILE A 238 -4.34 3.46 11.49
N SER A 239 -4.62 2.75 10.41
CA SER A 239 -5.75 1.83 10.33
C SER A 239 -5.26 0.43 10.00
N LEU A 240 -5.77 -0.56 10.75
CA LEU A 240 -5.55 -1.98 10.47
C LEU A 240 -6.93 -2.65 10.29
N PHE A 241 -7.11 -3.32 9.20
CA PHE A 241 -8.34 -4.02 8.83
C PHE A 241 -8.08 -5.49 8.58
#